data_3b717ea269d8671980f0ad578070dcf7
#
_entry.id   3b717ea269d8671980f0ad578070dcf7
#
_cell.length_a   1.000
_cell.length_b   1.000
_cell.length_c   1.000
_cell.angle_alpha   90.00
_cell.angle_beta   90.00
_cell.angle_gamma   90.00
#
_symmetry.space_group_name_H-M   'P 1'
#
loop_
_entity.id
_entity.type
_entity.pdbx_description
1 polymer ?
#
loop_
_entity_poly.entity_id
_entity_poly.type
_entity_poly.pdbx_seq_one_letter_code
_entity_poly.pdbx_strand_id
1 'polypeptide(L)'
;MRARSTITARSTRTQLRLLVLLLTLALAAAFGPPAAGAGGSGGPGHSGDAPYRGRVISLMRHMSVEQKVGQLFVIEVAGRDAEAVSDAARTTNQRLYGVDTPAQAIAKYQPGGVIYYTTRSACSGCPSDDNIGDPAQVARLSNGLQHAALTRRAHVPLQISVDQEGGALVARFGPPATQMPGAMALGADGSARDARTSGRVIGSELKAVGVTQDYGVDSDVNINPNNPVIGIRSPGGDPALVSRIVTGEIKGFHDAGESAVAKHFPGHGDTGVDSHFGLPRVTHDLATFEATDLPPFKAAIAAGVDTIMTAHVVFPAVDPSGAPATMSHTILTGVLRDELGFDGLIVTDALDMGGATATYPPDVAPVQAILAGADQLLIPPQMDTAYGAVLAAVEDGTISRKRLDESVYRILLHKFQHGLFQHPYVDPAAATAVVGAPRHLASAQRVTDRTTTLVKNDAGLLPLAAGPRNVLVAGWGVGTTQAIAAALTARGATTQVRESGTTPSATAIGAAVAAAQTSDLVVVSTNNAYAVDAATGQPTAAAAAQTRLVGALLATGKPVVVAAMRNPYDVASFPEAPTVLDTFGYTADQVESLVRVLFGEVDPSGRLPVSIPRADGSGELFPIGHGLRY
;
A
#
# COMPACT_ATOMS: atom_id res chain seq x y z
N MET A 1 41.36 -62.46 29.30
CA MET A 1 41.54 -63.33 28.13
C MET A 1 40.68 -62.83 26.95
N ARG A 2 41.33 -62.62 25.85
CA ARG A 2 40.79 -62.03 24.61
C ARG A 2 39.87 -63.00 23.88
N ALA A 3 38.82 -62.53 23.22
CA ALA A 3 38.44 -63.00 21.89
C ALA A 3 37.69 -61.85 21.12
N ARG A 4 38.30 -61.42 20.06
CA ARG A 4 37.75 -60.55 19.03
C ARG A 4 36.85 -61.39 18.12
N SER A 5 35.70 -60.86 17.71
CA SER A 5 35.01 -61.28 16.46
C SER A 5 34.67 -60.09 15.60
N THR A 6 35.41 -59.96 14.54
CA THR A 6 35.14 -59.11 13.39
C THR A 6 34.02 -59.72 12.56
N ILE A 7 32.91 -59.01 12.37
CA ILE A 7 31.90 -59.33 11.37
C ILE A 7 31.81 -58.15 10.37
N THR A 8 32.00 -58.52 9.14
CA THR A 8 32.24 -57.72 7.96
C THR A 8 31.03 -56.87 7.52
N ALA A 9 31.21 -55.56 7.49
CA ALA A 9 30.30 -54.60 6.91
C ALA A 9 30.51 -54.52 5.37
N ARG A 10 29.95 -55.46 4.61
CA ARG A 10 30.03 -55.43 3.12
C ARG A 10 28.74 -55.73 2.36
N SER A 11 27.58 -55.93 2.99
CA SER A 11 26.35 -56.32 2.27
C SER A 11 25.25 -55.23 2.23
N THR A 12 25.35 -54.16 3.03
CA THR A 12 24.29 -53.11 3.10
C THR A 12 24.41 -51.99 2.09
N ARG A 13 25.59 -51.77 1.53
CA ARG A 13 25.77 -50.69 0.52
C ARG A 13 25.31 -51.05 -0.91
N THR A 14 25.24 -52.34 -1.24
CA THR A 14 24.81 -52.79 -2.59
C THR A 14 23.29 -52.85 -2.71
N GLN A 15 22.58 -53.18 -1.64
CA GLN A 15 21.10 -53.18 -1.63
C GLN A 15 20.49 -51.76 -1.62
N LEU A 16 21.15 -50.80 -0.94
CA LEU A 16 20.69 -49.41 -0.96
C LEU A 16 20.88 -48.71 -2.32
N ARG A 17 21.88 -49.10 -3.12
CA ARG A 17 22.10 -48.56 -4.46
C ARG A 17 21.13 -49.11 -5.49
N LEU A 18 20.64 -50.35 -5.34
CA LEU A 18 19.60 -50.90 -6.22
C LEU A 18 18.21 -50.31 -5.90
N LEU A 19 17.90 -49.96 -4.66
CA LEU A 19 16.62 -49.34 -4.30
C LEU A 19 16.52 -47.90 -4.81
N VAL A 20 17.60 -47.12 -4.77
CA VAL A 20 17.66 -45.76 -5.31
C VAL A 20 17.58 -45.73 -6.83
N LEU A 21 18.15 -46.74 -7.53
CA LEU A 21 18.09 -46.84 -8.99
C LEU A 21 16.70 -47.26 -9.49
N LEU A 22 15.94 -48.04 -8.72
CA LEU A 22 14.56 -48.42 -9.07
C LEU A 22 13.52 -47.33 -8.78
N LEU A 23 13.75 -46.47 -7.80
CA LEU A 23 12.89 -45.30 -7.57
C LEU A 23 13.11 -44.17 -8.60
N THR A 24 14.31 -44.02 -9.14
CA THR A 24 14.58 -43.03 -10.18
C THR A 24 14.08 -43.46 -11.57
N LEU A 25 13.90 -44.76 -11.84
CA LEU A 25 13.27 -45.23 -13.10
C LEU A 25 11.73 -45.21 -13.04
N ALA A 26 11.10 -45.22 -11.87
CA ALA A 26 9.64 -45.15 -11.76
C ALA A 26 9.10 -43.71 -11.86
N LEU A 27 9.89 -42.68 -11.59
CA LEU A 27 9.50 -41.28 -11.80
C LEU A 27 9.72 -40.77 -13.23
N ALA A 28 10.56 -41.47 -14.04
CA ALA A 28 10.82 -41.07 -15.42
C ALA A 28 9.76 -41.59 -16.45
N ALA A 29 8.81 -42.42 -16.00
CA ALA A 29 7.76 -42.96 -16.88
C ALA A 29 6.43 -42.19 -16.84
N ALA A 30 6.31 -41.14 -15.99
CA ALA A 30 5.09 -40.33 -15.85
C ALA A 30 5.12 -39.00 -16.64
N PHE A 31 6.26 -38.61 -17.23
CA PHE A 31 6.36 -37.43 -18.09
C PHE A 31 6.96 -37.83 -19.42
N GLY A 32 6.10 -38.12 -20.38
CA GLY A 32 6.51 -38.23 -21.78
C GLY A 32 7.05 -36.90 -22.31
N PRO A 33 8.05 -36.87 -23.20
CA PRO A 33 8.54 -35.64 -23.79
C PRO A 33 7.41 -34.92 -24.54
N PRO A 34 7.28 -33.60 -24.44
CA PRO A 34 6.36 -32.84 -25.26
C PRO A 34 6.77 -33.00 -26.74
N ALA A 35 5.78 -33.22 -27.59
CA ALA A 35 5.96 -33.31 -29.04
C ALA A 35 6.67 -32.03 -29.53
N ALA A 36 7.78 -32.22 -30.24
CA ALA A 36 8.49 -31.15 -30.93
C ALA A 36 7.61 -30.60 -32.06
N GLY A 37 6.84 -29.56 -31.75
CA GLY A 37 6.22 -28.68 -32.74
C GLY A 37 7.21 -27.59 -33.10
N ALA A 38 7.74 -27.64 -34.31
CA ALA A 38 8.50 -26.54 -34.89
C ALA A 38 7.59 -25.33 -35.11
N GLY A 39 7.89 -24.21 -34.46
CA GLY A 39 7.18 -22.96 -34.72
C GLY A 39 7.54 -21.89 -33.71
N GLY A 40 8.38 -20.95 -34.11
CA GLY A 40 8.47 -19.55 -33.65
C GLY A 40 8.36 -19.25 -32.18
N SER A 41 9.45 -18.88 -31.51
CA SER A 41 9.50 -18.22 -30.21
C SER A 41 8.94 -16.82 -30.30
N GLY A 42 7.60 -16.68 -30.21
CA GLY A 42 6.90 -15.46 -29.86
C GLY A 42 6.23 -15.73 -28.54
N GLY A 43 6.72 -15.12 -27.45
CA GLY A 43 5.98 -15.08 -26.20
C GLY A 43 4.60 -14.45 -26.41
N PRO A 44 3.62 -14.68 -25.55
CA PRO A 44 2.28 -14.10 -25.65
C PRO A 44 2.35 -12.59 -25.48
N GLY A 45 2.63 -11.85 -26.55
CA GLY A 45 2.49 -10.40 -26.57
C GLY A 45 1.01 -10.07 -26.45
N HIS A 46 0.66 -9.23 -25.48
CA HIS A 46 -0.68 -8.66 -25.41
C HIS A 46 -0.98 -8.01 -26.77
N SER A 47 -2.22 -8.18 -27.26
CA SER A 47 -2.65 -7.61 -28.56
C SER A 47 -2.49 -6.09 -28.66
N GLY A 48 -2.25 -5.40 -27.51
CA GLY A 48 -1.94 -3.97 -27.40
C GLY A 48 -0.49 -3.57 -27.69
N ASP A 49 0.47 -4.51 -27.71
CA ASP A 49 1.91 -4.19 -27.86
C ASP A 49 2.32 -3.94 -29.30
N ALA A 50 1.64 -4.56 -30.24
CA ALA A 50 1.99 -4.55 -31.67
C ALA A 50 2.22 -3.14 -32.26
N PRO A 51 1.40 -2.10 -31.96
CA PRO A 51 1.58 -0.77 -32.54
C PRO A 51 2.81 -0.02 -32.02
N TYR A 52 3.32 -0.36 -30.81
CA TYR A 52 4.43 0.36 -30.18
C TYR A 52 5.78 -0.34 -30.29
N ARG A 53 5.80 -1.65 -30.50
CA ARG A 53 7.03 -2.47 -30.52
C ARG A 53 8.13 -1.91 -31.44
N GLY A 54 7.80 -1.53 -32.66
CA GLY A 54 8.76 -0.98 -33.61
C GLY A 54 9.35 0.36 -33.13
N ARG A 55 8.51 1.22 -32.52
CA ARG A 55 8.92 2.51 -31.98
C ARG A 55 9.85 2.36 -30.77
N VAL A 56 9.51 1.45 -29.85
CA VAL A 56 10.33 1.12 -28.67
C VAL A 56 11.71 0.61 -29.11
N ILE A 57 11.76 -0.39 -29.99
CA ILE A 57 13.03 -0.94 -30.49
C ILE A 57 13.88 0.12 -31.20
N SER A 58 13.25 0.99 -32.01
CA SER A 58 13.93 2.07 -32.68
C SER A 58 14.56 3.05 -31.68
N LEU A 59 13.82 3.45 -30.64
CA LEU A 59 14.30 4.35 -29.60
C LEU A 59 15.49 3.72 -28.84
N MET A 60 15.35 2.48 -28.40
CA MET A 60 16.40 1.75 -27.66
C MET A 60 17.73 1.66 -28.41
N ARG A 61 17.70 1.54 -29.74
CA ARG A 61 18.92 1.50 -30.57
C ARG A 61 19.74 2.79 -30.54
N HIS A 62 19.10 3.93 -30.22
CA HIS A 62 19.76 5.23 -30.16
C HIS A 62 20.16 5.62 -28.73
N MET A 63 19.76 4.84 -27.71
CA MET A 63 20.12 5.07 -26.31
C MET A 63 21.49 4.50 -26.00
N SER A 64 22.32 5.30 -25.30
CA SER A 64 23.55 4.80 -24.69
C SER A 64 23.25 3.88 -23.51
N VAL A 65 24.27 3.17 -23.00
CA VAL A 65 24.12 2.30 -21.83
C VAL A 65 23.73 3.10 -20.60
N GLU A 66 24.35 4.23 -20.39
CA GLU A 66 24.08 5.15 -19.29
C GLU A 66 22.62 5.61 -19.32
N GLN A 67 22.10 5.94 -20.50
CA GLN A 67 20.70 6.33 -20.68
C GLN A 67 19.75 5.16 -20.39
N LYS A 68 20.09 3.95 -20.79
CA LYS A 68 19.32 2.74 -20.50
C LYS A 68 19.33 2.42 -19.00
N VAL A 69 20.48 2.54 -18.34
CA VAL A 69 20.62 2.38 -16.89
C VAL A 69 19.79 3.43 -16.15
N GLY A 70 19.83 4.69 -16.59
CA GLY A 70 19.02 5.76 -16.01
C GLY A 70 17.51 5.41 -15.99
N GLN A 71 16.99 4.78 -17.05
CA GLN A 71 15.58 4.41 -17.13
C GLN A 71 15.13 3.40 -16.06
N LEU A 72 16.05 2.65 -15.47
CA LEU A 72 15.71 1.73 -14.39
C LEU A 72 15.39 2.42 -13.07
N PHE A 73 15.74 3.68 -12.89
CA PHE A 73 15.58 4.39 -11.63
C PHE A 73 14.32 5.25 -11.59
N VAL A 74 13.59 5.17 -10.48
CA VAL A 74 12.53 6.10 -10.09
C VAL A 74 13.03 6.83 -8.85
N ILE A 75 13.25 8.14 -8.99
CA ILE A 75 13.90 8.97 -7.96
C ILE A 75 12.87 9.91 -7.30
N GLU A 76 13.12 10.28 -6.07
CA GLU A 76 12.44 11.41 -5.44
C GLU A 76 13.13 12.73 -5.88
N VAL A 77 12.42 13.85 -5.77
CA VAL A 77 12.99 15.18 -5.93
C VAL A 77 12.39 16.12 -4.90
N ALA A 78 13.14 17.14 -4.47
CA ALA A 78 12.65 18.10 -3.50
C ALA A 78 12.25 19.41 -4.16
N GLY A 79 11.07 19.93 -3.76
CA GLY A 79 10.57 21.24 -4.19
C GLY A 79 9.33 21.19 -5.08
N ARG A 80 8.67 22.33 -5.18
CA ARG A 80 7.39 22.53 -5.88
C ARG A 80 7.52 23.07 -7.30
N ASP A 81 8.75 23.21 -7.79
CA ASP A 81 9.07 23.65 -9.15
C ASP A 81 10.32 22.90 -9.63
N ALA A 82 10.44 22.71 -10.94
CA ALA A 82 11.55 21.94 -11.52
C ALA A 82 12.89 22.68 -11.45
N GLU A 83 12.87 24.03 -11.46
CA GLU A 83 14.07 24.88 -11.52
C GLU A 83 14.15 25.88 -10.36
N ALA A 84 13.02 26.48 -9.97
CA ALA A 84 12.96 27.47 -8.91
C ALA A 84 12.57 26.82 -7.57
N VAL A 85 13.56 26.45 -6.76
CA VAL A 85 13.35 25.74 -5.50
C VAL A 85 13.69 26.63 -4.29
N SER A 86 13.06 26.32 -3.14
CA SER A 86 13.41 26.90 -1.85
C SER A 86 14.80 26.45 -1.39
N ASP A 87 15.40 27.18 -0.44
CA ASP A 87 16.70 26.79 0.14
C ASP A 87 16.62 25.42 0.82
N ALA A 88 15.47 25.07 1.41
CA ALA A 88 15.23 23.75 1.97
C ALA A 88 15.28 22.64 0.92
N ALA A 89 14.53 22.82 -0.16
CA ALA A 89 14.51 21.86 -1.27
C ALA A 89 15.87 21.76 -1.96
N ARG A 90 16.59 22.89 -2.11
CA ARG A 90 17.97 22.92 -2.60
C ARG A 90 18.89 22.07 -1.71
N THR A 91 18.83 22.26 -0.40
CA THR A 91 19.61 21.48 0.56
C THR A 91 19.35 19.99 0.45
N THR A 92 18.08 19.61 0.27
CA THR A 92 17.69 18.21 0.08
C THR A 92 18.21 17.65 -1.23
N ASN A 93 18.05 18.35 -2.36
CA ASN A 93 18.57 17.91 -3.67
C ASN A 93 20.11 17.82 -3.67
N GLN A 94 20.79 18.76 -3.03
CA GLN A 94 22.25 18.71 -2.84
C GLN A 94 22.68 17.46 -2.05
N ARG A 95 21.99 17.14 -0.97
CA ARG A 95 22.26 15.94 -0.16
C ARG A 95 22.02 14.64 -0.94
N LEU A 96 20.95 14.59 -1.74
CA LEU A 96 20.57 13.39 -2.50
C LEU A 96 21.41 13.19 -3.76
N TYR A 97 21.71 14.28 -4.47
CA TYR A 97 22.20 14.22 -5.85
C TYR A 97 23.41 15.12 -6.13
N GLY A 98 23.82 15.94 -5.17
CA GLY A 98 24.91 16.92 -5.38
C GLY A 98 24.52 18.03 -6.36
N VAL A 99 23.23 18.31 -6.55
CA VAL A 99 22.71 19.36 -7.46
C VAL A 99 21.61 20.17 -6.77
N ASP A 100 21.31 21.37 -7.30
CA ASP A 100 20.38 22.30 -6.64
C ASP A 100 18.91 22.00 -6.90
N THR A 101 18.57 21.51 -8.10
CA THR A 101 17.18 21.49 -8.58
C THR A 101 16.77 20.13 -9.12
N PRO A 102 15.44 19.81 -9.11
CA PRO A 102 14.92 18.63 -9.77
C PRO A 102 15.34 18.49 -11.24
N ALA A 103 15.30 19.57 -12.01
CA ALA A 103 15.72 19.56 -13.42
C ALA A 103 17.20 19.16 -13.60
N GLN A 104 18.07 19.57 -12.68
CA GLN A 104 19.47 19.16 -12.69
C GLN A 104 19.65 17.68 -12.33
N ALA A 105 18.86 17.14 -11.38
CA ALA A 105 18.88 15.72 -11.05
C ALA A 105 18.43 14.86 -12.26
N ILE A 106 17.36 15.27 -12.94
CA ILE A 106 16.90 14.63 -14.19
C ILE A 106 17.99 14.71 -15.26
N ALA A 107 18.67 15.84 -15.39
CA ALA A 107 19.76 16.00 -16.35
C ALA A 107 20.94 15.08 -16.07
N LYS A 108 21.27 14.88 -14.79
CA LYS A 108 22.42 14.08 -14.35
C LYS A 108 22.19 12.59 -14.60
N TYR A 109 21.02 12.05 -14.23
CA TYR A 109 20.78 10.60 -14.23
C TYR A 109 19.88 10.11 -15.36
N GLN A 110 19.10 10.99 -16.01
CA GLN A 110 18.07 10.66 -17.00
C GLN A 110 17.16 9.50 -16.52
N PRO A 111 16.52 9.64 -15.32
CA PRO A 111 15.78 8.55 -14.70
C PRO A 111 14.55 8.16 -15.52
N GLY A 112 14.07 6.94 -15.28
CA GLY A 112 12.82 6.46 -15.87
C GLY A 112 11.59 7.14 -15.28
N GLY A 113 11.65 7.52 -14.01
CA GLY A 113 10.53 8.19 -13.34
C GLY A 113 10.94 9.03 -12.15
N VAL A 114 9.94 9.74 -11.62
CA VAL A 114 10.01 10.53 -10.39
C VAL A 114 8.81 10.19 -9.52
N ILE A 115 9.00 10.10 -8.20
CA ILE A 115 7.91 9.95 -7.23
C ILE A 115 7.72 11.24 -6.41
N TYR A 116 6.46 11.61 -6.16
CA TYR A 116 6.07 12.78 -5.37
C TYR A 116 5.81 12.46 -3.91
N TYR A 117 6.19 13.39 -3.03
CA TYR A 117 5.95 13.34 -1.58
C TYR A 117 5.34 14.65 -1.05
N THR A 118 4.50 14.56 0.00
CA THR A 118 3.99 15.73 0.74
C THR A 118 4.87 16.13 1.91
N THR A 119 5.37 15.14 2.65
CA THR A 119 6.33 15.33 3.77
C THR A 119 7.15 14.06 3.88
N ARG A 120 8.43 14.21 4.11
CA ARG A 120 9.27 13.09 4.53
C ARG A 120 8.95 12.79 5.98
N SER A 121 8.22 11.72 6.23
CA SER A 121 7.82 11.28 7.57
C SER A 121 9.01 10.94 8.49
N ALA A 122 10.23 10.85 7.95
CA ALA A 122 11.43 10.50 8.71
C ALA A 122 12.17 11.68 9.35
N CYS A 123 11.80 12.93 9.08
CA CYS A 123 12.50 14.09 9.65
C CYS A 123 11.53 15.05 10.34
N SER A 124 11.29 14.84 11.66
CA SER A 124 10.65 15.82 12.51
C SER A 124 11.50 17.09 12.59
N GLY A 125 11.01 18.18 11.99
CA GLY A 125 11.71 19.48 11.97
C GLY A 125 12.48 19.80 10.69
N CYS A 126 12.45 18.95 9.64
CA CYS A 126 12.93 19.34 8.33
C CYS A 126 12.04 20.41 7.72
N PRO A 127 12.62 21.40 7.02
CA PRO A 127 11.86 22.36 6.25
C PRO A 127 11.00 21.65 5.19
N SER A 128 9.84 22.24 4.85
CA SER A 128 8.96 21.70 3.80
C SER A 128 9.70 21.70 2.46
N ASP A 129 10.07 20.51 2.02
CA ASP A 129 10.70 20.22 0.74
C ASP A 129 9.76 19.41 -0.18
N ASP A 130 8.46 19.38 0.17
CA ASP A 130 7.42 18.62 -0.51
C ASP A 130 7.21 19.06 -1.98
N ASN A 131 6.53 18.19 -2.73
CA ASN A 131 6.18 18.43 -4.14
C ASN A 131 4.74 18.92 -4.31
N ILE A 132 3.86 18.66 -3.33
CA ILE A 132 2.42 18.73 -3.49
C ILE A 132 1.87 19.95 -2.74
N GLY A 133 1.39 20.94 -3.52
CA GLY A 133 0.66 22.09 -3.06
C GLY A 133 -0.75 22.13 -3.64
N ASP A 134 -1.10 23.21 -4.33
CA ASP A 134 -2.35 23.28 -5.07
C ASP A 134 -2.27 22.53 -6.43
N PRO A 135 -3.41 22.12 -7.02
CA PRO A 135 -3.42 21.32 -8.24
C PRO A 135 -2.73 21.97 -9.44
N ALA A 136 -2.84 23.29 -9.59
CA ALA A 136 -2.16 23.99 -10.68
C ALA A 136 -0.65 24.04 -10.49
N GLN A 137 -0.18 24.15 -9.23
CA GLN A 137 1.25 24.08 -8.91
C GLN A 137 1.81 22.69 -9.25
N VAL A 138 1.14 21.61 -8.86
CA VAL A 138 1.60 20.25 -9.16
C VAL A 138 1.65 20.01 -10.67
N ALA A 139 0.61 20.46 -11.40
CA ALA A 139 0.59 20.39 -12.87
C ALA A 139 1.78 21.14 -13.50
N ARG A 140 2.14 22.33 -12.97
CA ARG A 140 3.32 23.06 -13.44
C ARG A 140 4.63 22.33 -13.12
N LEU A 141 4.75 21.75 -11.92
CA LEU A 141 5.91 20.92 -11.56
C LEU A 141 6.05 19.74 -12.51
N SER A 142 4.95 18.98 -12.74
CA SER A 142 4.94 17.85 -13.67
C SER A 142 5.38 18.26 -15.07
N ASN A 143 4.87 19.38 -15.58
CA ASN A 143 5.27 19.92 -16.88
C ASN A 143 6.75 20.33 -16.92
N GLY A 144 7.27 20.95 -15.85
CA GLY A 144 8.68 21.35 -15.74
C GLY A 144 9.62 20.13 -15.73
N LEU A 145 9.25 19.07 -15.00
CA LEU A 145 10.02 17.82 -14.97
C LEU A 145 10.00 17.13 -16.34
N GLN A 146 8.85 17.07 -17.01
CA GLN A 146 8.73 16.54 -18.37
C GLN A 146 9.57 17.34 -19.36
N HIS A 147 9.56 18.68 -19.25
CA HIS A 147 10.41 19.54 -20.09
C HIS A 147 11.90 19.23 -19.88
N ALA A 148 12.33 19.11 -18.61
CA ALA A 148 13.72 18.75 -18.28
C ALA A 148 14.14 17.41 -18.88
N ALA A 149 13.25 16.39 -18.87
CA ALA A 149 13.53 15.08 -19.45
C ALA A 149 13.56 15.11 -20.99
N LEU A 150 12.58 15.75 -21.61
CA LEU A 150 12.42 15.77 -23.06
C LEU A 150 13.44 16.64 -23.79
N THR A 151 14.10 17.55 -23.10
CA THR A 151 15.23 18.34 -23.65
C THR A 151 16.56 17.55 -23.68
N ARG A 152 16.61 16.32 -23.14
CA ARG A 152 17.77 15.42 -23.21
C ARG A 152 17.82 14.67 -24.55
N ARG A 153 18.99 14.17 -24.90
CA ARG A 153 19.24 13.55 -26.21
C ARG A 153 18.32 12.35 -26.51
N ALA A 154 17.91 11.59 -25.49
CA ALA A 154 17.01 10.45 -25.67
C ALA A 154 15.56 10.85 -25.87
N HIS A 155 15.15 12.06 -25.47
CA HIS A 155 13.77 12.55 -25.53
C HIS A 155 12.73 11.59 -24.96
N VAL A 156 13.05 10.95 -23.82
CA VAL A 156 12.16 10.01 -23.13
C VAL A 156 11.41 10.74 -22.03
N PRO A 157 10.07 10.73 -22.03
CA PRO A 157 9.28 11.32 -20.95
C PRO A 157 9.43 10.51 -19.64
N LEU A 158 9.19 11.17 -18.51
CA LEU A 158 9.19 10.55 -17.19
C LEU A 158 7.87 9.83 -16.89
N GLN A 159 7.93 8.72 -16.19
CA GLN A 159 6.83 8.30 -15.33
C GLN A 159 6.83 9.21 -14.10
N ILE A 160 5.70 9.77 -13.73
CA ILE A 160 5.53 10.54 -12.50
C ILE A 160 4.57 9.74 -11.62
N SER A 161 5.02 9.35 -10.45
CA SER A 161 4.28 8.46 -9.56
C SER A 161 4.02 9.10 -8.20
N VAL A 162 3.09 8.49 -7.46
CA VAL A 162 2.74 8.87 -6.09
C VAL A 162 2.13 7.65 -5.37
N ASP A 163 2.13 7.66 -4.03
CA ASP A 163 1.33 6.77 -3.21
C ASP A 163 0.01 7.46 -2.84
N GLN A 164 -1.08 7.15 -3.51
CA GLN A 164 -2.41 7.68 -3.24
C GLN A 164 -3.40 6.53 -3.02
N GLU A 165 -3.28 5.82 -1.90
CA GLU A 165 -4.09 4.64 -1.57
C GLU A 165 -5.53 5.00 -1.16
N GLY A 166 -5.83 6.28 -0.97
CA GLY A 166 -7.06 6.72 -0.32
C GLY A 166 -7.05 6.56 1.20
N GLY A 167 -8.15 6.93 1.85
CA GLY A 167 -8.25 6.89 3.30
C GLY A 167 -7.35 7.88 4.01
N ALA A 168 -6.98 7.54 5.25
CA ALA A 168 -6.34 8.47 6.18
C ALA A 168 -4.84 8.22 6.42
N LEU A 169 -4.25 7.15 5.85
CA LEU A 169 -2.86 6.77 6.13
C LEU A 169 -1.89 7.11 5.02
N VAL A 170 -2.18 6.64 3.80
CA VAL A 170 -1.29 6.83 2.65
C VAL A 170 -2.07 7.54 1.55
N ALA A 171 -2.24 8.85 1.74
CA ALA A 171 -2.87 9.76 0.80
C ALA A 171 -2.03 11.04 0.74
N ARG A 172 -1.22 11.17 -0.32
CA ARG A 172 -0.29 12.30 -0.46
C ARG A 172 -1.01 13.57 -0.88
N PHE A 173 -2.08 13.43 -1.66
CA PHE A 173 -2.94 14.54 -2.04
C PHE A 173 -4.04 14.74 -1.01
N GLY A 174 -3.85 15.74 -0.13
CA GLY A 174 -4.89 16.22 0.79
C GLY A 174 -5.90 17.13 0.08
N PRO A 175 -6.91 17.69 0.81
CA PRO A 175 -7.83 18.65 0.23
C PRO A 175 -7.09 19.81 -0.47
N PRO A 176 -7.57 20.27 -1.65
CA PRO A 176 -8.89 20.02 -2.21
C PRO A 176 -9.07 18.68 -2.95
N ALA A 177 -8.07 17.81 -3.07
CA ALA A 177 -8.25 16.51 -3.69
C ALA A 177 -9.30 15.68 -2.94
N THR A 178 -10.08 14.92 -3.70
CA THR A 178 -11.16 14.08 -3.16
C THR A 178 -10.58 12.97 -2.27
N GLN A 179 -11.03 12.92 -1.03
CA GLN A 179 -10.59 11.93 -0.06
C GLN A 179 -11.48 10.67 -0.18
N MET A 180 -11.14 9.77 -1.11
CA MET A 180 -11.83 8.49 -1.21
C MET A 180 -11.56 7.63 0.06
N PRO A 181 -12.50 6.76 0.49
CA PRO A 181 -12.26 5.86 1.60
C PRO A 181 -11.09 4.91 1.28
N GLY A 182 -10.33 4.53 2.32
CA GLY A 182 -9.20 3.62 2.18
C GLY A 182 -9.62 2.17 1.93
N ALA A 183 -8.66 1.31 1.63
CA ALA A 183 -8.90 -0.04 1.17
C ALA A 183 -9.74 -0.89 2.15
N MET A 184 -9.48 -0.82 3.47
CA MET A 184 -10.28 -1.58 4.44
C MET A 184 -11.74 -1.09 4.52
N ALA A 185 -11.97 0.20 4.34
CA ALA A 185 -13.32 0.75 4.23
C ALA A 185 -14.02 0.23 2.96
N LEU A 186 -13.32 0.17 1.82
CA LEU A 186 -13.84 -0.47 0.59
C LEU A 186 -14.10 -1.96 0.79
N GLY A 187 -13.26 -2.64 1.57
CA GLY A 187 -13.49 -4.02 1.99
C GLY A 187 -14.76 -4.19 2.83
N ALA A 188 -15.05 -3.25 3.73
CA ALA A 188 -16.26 -3.25 4.54
C ALA A 188 -17.55 -3.03 3.69
N ASP A 189 -17.50 -2.20 2.65
CA ASP A 189 -18.56 -2.11 1.63
C ASP A 189 -18.64 -3.40 0.78
N GLY A 190 -17.50 -4.04 0.48
CA GLY A 190 -17.39 -5.28 -0.30
C GLY A 190 -17.76 -5.15 -1.78
N SER A 191 -17.96 -3.94 -2.29
CA SER A 191 -18.45 -3.63 -3.63
C SER A 191 -17.32 -3.35 -4.64
N ALA A 192 -17.09 -4.26 -5.59
CA ALA A 192 -16.17 -4.01 -6.70
C ALA A 192 -16.54 -2.78 -7.54
N ARG A 193 -17.82 -2.42 -7.59
CA ARG A 193 -18.30 -1.21 -8.30
C ARG A 193 -17.84 0.06 -7.59
N ASP A 194 -17.91 0.08 -6.28
CA ASP A 194 -17.52 1.26 -5.50
C ASP A 194 -15.99 1.36 -5.40
N ALA A 195 -15.28 0.23 -5.31
CA ALA A 195 -13.83 0.16 -5.51
C ALA A 195 -13.41 0.71 -6.89
N ARG A 196 -14.13 0.35 -7.98
CA ARG A 196 -13.91 0.94 -9.33
C ARG A 196 -14.18 2.44 -9.36
N THR A 197 -15.18 2.91 -8.62
CA THR A 197 -15.47 4.35 -8.50
C THR A 197 -14.31 5.05 -7.78
N SER A 198 -13.76 4.45 -6.71
CA SER A 198 -12.59 4.96 -5.99
C SER A 198 -11.39 5.11 -6.91
N GLY A 199 -10.94 4.04 -7.56
CA GLY A 199 -9.80 4.08 -8.48
C GLY A 199 -10.00 5.08 -9.62
N ARG A 200 -11.21 5.19 -10.17
CA ARG A 200 -11.50 6.16 -11.23
C ARG A 200 -11.43 7.62 -10.75
N VAL A 201 -11.92 7.94 -9.56
CA VAL A 201 -11.86 9.30 -9.01
C VAL A 201 -10.41 9.67 -8.72
N ILE A 202 -9.68 8.82 -7.98
CA ILE A 202 -8.26 9.02 -7.68
C ILE A 202 -7.47 9.19 -8.98
N GLY A 203 -7.54 8.22 -9.91
CA GLY A 203 -6.81 8.27 -11.17
C GLY A 203 -7.14 9.47 -12.02
N SER A 204 -8.42 9.93 -12.06
CA SER A 204 -8.79 11.14 -12.81
C SER A 204 -8.15 12.40 -12.25
N GLU A 205 -8.06 12.53 -10.93
CA GLU A 205 -7.45 13.69 -10.26
C GLU A 205 -5.93 13.67 -10.39
N LEU A 206 -5.30 12.49 -10.23
CA LEU A 206 -3.86 12.30 -10.42
C LEU A 206 -3.43 12.62 -11.86
N LYS A 207 -4.14 12.08 -12.83
CA LYS A 207 -3.88 12.36 -14.25
C LYS A 207 -3.97 13.84 -14.59
N ALA A 208 -4.94 14.56 -14.00
CA ALA A 208 -5.13 15.98 -14.25
C ALA A 208 -3.93 16.83 -13.81
N VAL A 209 -3.17 16.39 -12.80
CA VAL A 209 -1.97 17.06 -12.32
C VAL A 209 -0.68 16.52 -12.94
N GLY A 210 -0.78 15.57 -13.89
CA GLY A 210 0.37 15.02 -14.62
C GLY A 210 1.07 13.86 -13.92
N VAL A 211 0.49 13.30 -12.86
CA VAL A 211 0.87 11.95 -12.35
C VAL A 211 0.42 10.94 -13.40
N THR A 212 1.19 9.89 -13.59
CA THR A 212 1.01 8.90 -14.66
C THR A 212 0.97 7.46 -14.14
N GLN A 213 1.23 7.27 -12.86
CA GLN A 213 1.23 5.97 -12.20
C GLN A 213 0.96 6.14 -10.70
N ASP A 214 -0.02 5.40 -10.18
CA ASP A 214 -0.32 5.40 -8.75
C ASP A 214 0.14 4.10 -8.09
N TYR A 215 0.95 4.20 -7.04
CA TYR A 215 1.36 3.09 -6.17
C TYR A 215 0.28 2.84 -5.09
N GLY A 216 -1.00 2.73 -5.50
CA GLY A 216 -2.15 2.85 -4.62
C GLY A 216 -2.97 1.59 -4.37
N VAL A 217 -2.81 0.50 -5.15
CA VAL A 217 -3.68 -0.69 -4.98
C VAL A 217 -3.02 -1.69 -4.03
N ASP A 218 -3.32 -1.57 -2.72
CA ASP A 218 -2.88 -2.54 -1.71
C ASP A 218 -3.58 -3.89 -1.94
N SER A 219 -2.79 -4.92 -2.20
CA SER A 219 -3.24 -6.29 -2.51
C SER A 219 -2.88 -7.29 -1.42
N ASP A 220 -2.43 -6.80 -0.26
CA ASP A 220 -2.09 -7.62 0.89
C ASP A 220 -3.34 -8.17 1.58
N VAL A 221 -3.29 -9.40 2.07
CA VAL A 221 -4.37 -10.01 2.85
C VAL A 221 -4.05 -9.88 4.34
N ASN A 222 -4.73 -8.98 5.05
CA ASN A 222 -4.41 -8.65 6.44
C ASN A 222 -4.99 -9.67 7.42
N ILE A 223 -4.29 -10.77 7.65
CA ILE A 223 -4.68 -11.80 8.62
C ILE A 223 -4.03 -11.62 10.00
N ASN A 224 -3.07 -10.72 10.14
CA ASN A 224 -2.43 -10.39 11.40
C ASN A 224 -3.05 -9.11 12.00
N PRO A 225 -3.83 -9.19 13.10
CA PRO A 225 -4.43 -8.01 13.72
C PRO A 225 -3.40 -7.05 14.30
N ASN A 226 -2.16 -7.48 14.49
CA ASN A 226 -1.04 -6.68 15.00
C ASN A 226 -0.08 -6.24 13.89
N ASN A 227 -0.47 -6.34 12.62
CA ASN A 227 0.37 -5.87 11.53
C ASN A 227 0.65 -4.36 11.69
N PRO A 228 1.92 -3.95 11.82
CA PRO A 228 2.25 -2.57 12.17
C PRO A 228 2.17 -1.60 10.99
N VAL A 229 2.18 -2.10 9.74
CA VAL A 229 2.37 -1.29 8.53
C VAL A 229 1.22 -1.40 7.53
N ILE A 230 0.60 -2.57 7.38
CA ILE A 230 -0.52 -2.79 6.46
C ILE A 230 -1.83 -2.43 7.15
N GLY A 231 -2.35 -3.26 8.06
CA GLY A 231 -3.57 -2.95 8.79
C GLY A 231 -4.70 -2.49 7.84
N ILE A 232 -5.22 -1.27 8.08
CA ILE A 232 -6.33 -0.71 7.29
C ILE A 232 -5.96 -0.30 5.84
N ARG A 233 -4.71 -0.42 5.43
CA ARG A 233 -4.30 -0.25 4.03
C ARG A 233 -4.76 -1.44 3.17
N SER A 234 -4.91 -2.64 3.75
CA SER A 234 -5.47 -3.83 3.09
C SER A 234 -7.00 -3.78 3.03
N PRO A 235 -7.64 -4.29 1.98
CA PRO A 235 -9.09 -4.45 1.93
C PRO A 235 -9.66 -5.43 2.97
N GLY A 236 -8.85 -6.33 3.54
CA GLY A 236 -9.33 -7.25 4.57
C GLY A 236 -8.52 -8.53 4.73
N GLY A 237 -9.09 -9.49 5.47
CA GLY A 237 -8.45 -10.78 5.79
C GLY A 237 -8.98 -11.96 4.98
N ASP A 238 -9.91 -11.75 4.04
CA ASP A 238 -10.39 -12.78 3.10
C ASP A 238 -9.79 -12.56 1.71
N PRO A 239 -8.98 -13.50 1.17
CA PRO A 239 -8.36 -13.38 -0.14
C PRO A 239 -9.34 -13.13 -1.28
N ALA A 240 -10.57 -13.67 -1.21
CA ALA A 240 -11.58 -13.46 -2.23
C ALA A 240 -12.17 -12.03 -2.17
N LEU A 241 -12.35 -11.48 -0.98
CA LEU A 241 -12.74 -10.08 -0.77
C LEU A 241 -11.66 -9.14 -1.30
N VAL A 242 -10.39 -9.36 -0.89
CA VAL A 242 -9.26 -8.54 -1.35
C VAL A 242 -9.15 -8.58 -2.88
N SER A 243 -9.19 -9.77 -3.48
CA SER A 243 -9.16 -9.93 -4.96
C SER A 243 -10.28 -9.15 -5.66
N ARG A 244 -11.47 -9.12 -5.08
CA ARG A 244 -12.62 -8.39 -5.64
C ARG A 244 -12.42 -6.88 -5.62
N ILE A 245 -11.92 -6.34 -4.50
CA ILE A 245 -11.67 -4.90 -4.33
C ILE A 245 -10.52 -4.46 -5.25
N VAL A 246 -9.39 -5.16 -5.20
CA VAL A 246 -8.22 -4.93 -6.07
C VAL A 246 -8.61 -4.89 -7.55
N THR A 247 -9.38 -5.88 -8.01
CA THR A 247 -9.89 -5.92 -9.39
C THR A 247 -10.74 -4.68 -9.71
N GLY A 248 -11.55 -4.22 -8.75
CA GLY A 248 -12.36 -3.02 -8.90
C GLY A 248 -11.50 -1.77 -9.06
N GLU A 249 -10.56 -1.55 -8.16
CA GLU A 249 -9.68 -0.37 -8.19
C GLU A 249 -8.83 -0.30 -9.45
N ILE A 250 -8.17 -1.40 -9.87
CA ILE A 250 -7.39 -1.47 -11.10
C ILE A 250 -8.24 -1.03 -12.31
N LYS A 251 -9.46 -1.58 -12.44
CA LYS A 251 -10.38 -1.17 -13.51
C LYS A 251 -10.78 0.31 -13.43
N GLY A 252 -10.87 0.85 -12.22
CA GLY A 252 -11.14 2.27 -12.00
C GLY A 252 -10.00 3.16 -12.48
N PHE A 253 -8.76 2.82 -12.15
CA PHE A 253 -7.58 3.53 -12.66
C PHE A 253 -7.51 3.47 -14.19
N HIS A 254 -7.75 2.31 -14.78
CA HIS A 254 -7.79 2.17 -16.25
C HIS A 254 -8.91 2.98 -16.89
N ASP A 255 -10.09 3.09 -16.27
CA ASP A 255 -11.17 3.97 -16.75
C ASP A 255 -10.74 5.45 -16.79
N ALA A 256 -9.85 5.86 -15.88
CA ALA A 256 -9.25 7.20 -15.88
C ALA A 256 -8.09 7.32 -16.88
N GLY A 257 -7.59 6.21 -17.41
CA GLY A 257 -6.39 6.14 -18.25
C GLY A 257 -5.11 6.36 -17.45
N GLU A 258 -5.12 5.96 -16.17
CA GLU A 258 -4.00 6.00 -15.23
C GLU A 258 -3.43 4.60 -15.04
N SER A 259 -2.10 4.48 -14.82
CA SER A 259 -1.46 3.21 -14.53
C SER A 259 -1.66 2.80 -13.08
N ALA A 260 -2.09 1.56 -12.87
CA ALA A 260 -2.31 0.97 -11.55
C ALA A 260 -1.13 0.08 -11.12
N VAL A 261 -0.79 0.12 -9.83
CA VAL A 261 0.26 -0.73 -9.23
C VAL A 261 -0.32 -1.55 -8.09
N ALA A 262 -0.23 -2.88 -8.19
CA ALA A 262 -0.58 -3.79 -7.11
C ALA A 262 0.63 -4.04 -6.20
N LYS A 263 0.42 -3.98 -4.87
CA LYS A 263 1.48 -4.09 -3.86
C LYS A 263 1.00 -4.80 -2.60
N HIS A 264 1.89 -5.41 -1.82
CA HIS A 264 3.35 -5.57 -1.95
C HIS A 264 3.68 -7.04 -2.20
N PHE A 265 4.06 -7.38 -3.42
CA PHE A 265 4.26 -8.78 -3.82
C PHE A 265 5.45 -9.44 -3.08
N PRO A 266 5.32 -10.66 -2.56
CA PRO A 266 4.21 -11.60 -2.74
C PRO A 266 3.14 -11.57 -1.64
N GLY A 267 3.14 -10.60 -0.72
CA GLY A 267 2.20 -10.38 0.36
C GLY A 267 2.88 -9.86 1.62
N HIS A 268 2.29 -8.82 2.23
CA HIS A 268 2.81 -8.16 3.45
C HIS A 268 1.80 -8.22 4.61
N GLY A 269 0.67 -8.94 4.41
CA GLY A 269 -0.47 -8.88 5.32
C GLY A 269 -0.31 -9.62 6.64
N ASP A 270 0.66 -10.56 6.76
CA ASP A 270 0.94 -11.30 8.01
C ASP A 270 2.28 -10.92 8.68
N THR A 271 2.82 -9.76 8.37
CA THR A 271 4.09 -9.33 8.97
C THR A 271 3.90 -8.76 10.38
N GLY A 272 4.83 -9.07 11.27
CA GLY A 272 4.89 -8.51 12.64
C GLY A 272 5.95 -7.42 12.81
N VAL A 273 6.66 -7.05 11.73
CA VAL A 273 7.70 -6.01 11.70
C VAL A 273 7.39 -5.07 10.55
N ASP A 274 7.56 -3.78 10.79
CA ASP A 274 7.44 -2.75 9.75
C ASP A 274 8.69 -2.75 8.87
N SER A 275 8.52 -3.01 7.57
CA SER A 275 9.61 -3.06 6.59
C SER A 275 10.36 -1.74 6.40
N HIS A 276 9.80 -0.61 6.84
CA HIS A 276 10.53 0.66 6.87
C HIS A 276 11.71 0.65 7.86
N PHE A 277 11.63 -0.15 8.92
CA PHE A 277 12.62 -0.17 10.01
C PHE A 277 13.41 -1.47 10.13
N GLY A 278 12.91 -2.57 9.57
CA GLY A 278 13.55 -3.87 9.67
C GLY A 278 13.10 -4.84 8.58
N LEU A 279 13.65 -6.06 8.57
CA LEU A 279 13.31 -7.09 7.60
C LEU A 279 12.27 -8.07 8.18
N PRO A 280 10.97 -7.94 7.77
CA PRO A 280 9.92 -8.84 8.23
C PRO A 280 10.05 -10.22 7.59
N ARG A 281 9.45 -11.21 8.27
CA ARG A 281 9.47 -12.60 7.87
C ARG A 281 8.07 -13.19 8.00
N VAL A 282 7.52 -13.70 6.89
CA VAL A 282 6.28 -14.47 6.86
C VAL A 282 6.62 -15.95 6.88
N THR A 283 6.05 -16.67 7.84
CA THR A 283 6.40 -18.08 8.09
C THR A 283 5.30 -19.05 7.64
N HIS A 284 4.44 -18.64 6.74
CA HIS A 284 3.45 -19.51 6.10
C HIS A 284 4.14 -20.72 5.46
N ASP A 285 3.47 -21.86 5.46
CA ASP A 285 3.82 -22.95 4.56
C ASP A 285 3.39 -22.61 3.13
N LEU A 286 3.86 -23.41 2.17
CA LEU A 286 3.58 -23.15 0.76
C LEU A 286 2.07 -23.18 0.46
N ALA A 287 1.31 -24.08 1.09
CA ALA A 287 -0.14 -24.18 0.88
C ALA A 287 -0.89 -22.93 1.37
N THR A 288 -0.50 -22.39 2.53
CA THR A 288 -1.04 -21.13 3.06
C THR A 288 -0.66 -19.94 2.16
N PHE A 289 0.58 -19.88 1.70
CA PHE A 289 1.05 -18.86 0.76
C PHE A 289 0.21 -18.86 -0.52
N GLU A 290 -0.01 -20.04 -1.14
CA GLU A 290 -0.80 -20.19 -2.35
C GLU A 290 -2.29 -19.85 -2.16
N ALA A 291 -2.84 -20.14 -0.99
CA ALA A 291 -4.26 -19.93 -0.67
C ALA A 291 -4.57 -18.53 -0.18
N THR A 292 -3.61 -17.84 0.47
CA THR A 292 -3.85 -16.56 1.14
C THR A 292 -3.18 -15.39 0.41
N ASP A 293 -1.86 -15.49 0.14
CA ASP A 293 -1.11 -14.33 -0.33
C ASP A 293 -1.23 -14.14 -1.86
N LEU A 294 -1.22 -15.22 -2.66
CA LEU A 294 -1.22 -15.13 -4.12
C LEU A 294 -2.55 -14.77 -4.79
N PRO A 295 -3.74 -15.10 -4.27
CA PRO A 295 -5.00 -14.88 -4.99
C PRO A 295 -5.25 -13.43 -5.41
N PRO A 296 -4.98 -12.38 -4.58
CA PRO A 296 -5.15 -10.99 -5.00
C PRO A 296 -4.24 -10.59 -6.16
N PHE A 297 -2.99 -11.08 -6.19
CA PHE A 297 -2.08 -10.80 -7.30
C PHE A 297 -2.47 -11.53 -8.57
N LYS A 298 -2.96 -12.78 -8.48
CA LYS A 298 -3.57 -13.49 -9.61
C LYS A 298 -4.75 -12.72 -10.19
N ALA A 299 -5.60 -12.16 -9.31
CA ALA A 299 -6.74 -11.34 -9.71
C ALA A 299 -6.30 -9.99 -10.32
N ALA A 300 -5.26 -9.36 -9.78
CA ALA A 300 -4.67 -8.14 -10.33
C ALA A 300 -4.11 -8.38 -11.75
N ILE A 301 -3.35 -9.46 -11.95
CA ILE A 301 -2.83 -9.85 -13.27
C ILE A 301 -3.97 -10.10 -14.26
N ALA A 302 -5.00 -10.84 -13.83
CA ALA A 302 -6.18 -11.10 -14.66
C ALA A 302 -6.99 -9.82 -14.98
N ALA A 303 -6.92 -8.80 -14.11
CA ALA A 303 -7.52 -7.49 -14.35
C ALA A 303 -6.68 -6.60 -15.28
N GLY A 304 -5.46 -7.04 -15.63
CA GLY A 304 -4.54 -6.34 -16.52
C GLY A 304 -3.70 -5.27 -15.82
N VAL A 305 -3.34 -5.48 -14.55
CA VAL A 305 -2.49 -4.53 -13.80
C VAL A 305 -1.20 -4.22 -14.56
N ASP A 306 -0.83 -2.95 -14.62
CA ASP A 306 0.31 -2.48 -15.40
C ASP A 306 1.65 -2.78 -14.72
N THR A 307 1.66 -2.68 -13.40
CA THR A 307 2.89 -2.79 -12.59
C THR A 307 2.60 -3.54 -11.29
N ILE A 308 3.56 -4.34 -10.85
CA ILE A 308 3.56 -4.96 -9.51
C ILE A 308 4.76 -4.45 -8.73
N MET A 309 4.50 -3.95 -7.50
CA MET A 309 5.54 -3.53 -6.57
C MET A 309 5.91 -4.68 -5.63
N THR A 310 7.22 -4.87 -5.43
CA THR A 310 7.75 -5.96 -4.59
C THR A 310 7.74 -5.58 -3.10
N ALA A 311 7.78 -6.59 -2.23
CA ALA A 311 7.91 -6.41 -0.78
C ALA A 311 9.33 -6.68 -0.29
N HIS A 312 9.81 -5.91 0.71
CA HIS A 312 11.01 -6.27 1.47
C HIS A 312 10.66 -7.24 2.61
N VAL A 313 10.19 -8.43 2.25
CA VAL A 313 9.71 -9.48 3.17
C VAL A 313 10.34 -10.82 2.82
N VAL A 314 10.74 -11.59 3.82
CA VAL A 314 11.32 -12.93 3.65
C VAL A 314 10.22 -14.00 3.72
N PHE A 315 10.17 -14.88 2.72
CA PHE A 315 9.26 -16.03 2.65
C PHE A 315 10.06 -17.35 2.58
N PRO A 316 10.43 -17.96 3.71
CA PRO A 316 11.33 -19.12 3.70
C PRO A 316 10.76 -20.38 3.06
N ALA A 317 9.43 -20.52 3.01
CA ALA A 317 8.76 -21.64 2.36
C ALA A 317 8.87 -21.57 0.82
N VAL A 318 9.05 -20.34 0.27
CA VAL A 318 9.17 -20.10 -1.18
C VAL A 318 10.64 -20.00 -1.58
N ASP A 319 11.41 -19.19 -0.82
CA ASP A 319 12.85 -19.03 -1.02
C ASP A 319 13.61 -19.25 0.30
N PRO A 320 14.25 -20.43 0.48
CA PRO A 320 14.99 -20.75 1.70
C PRO A 320 16.31 -19.98 1.85
N SER A 321 16.72 -19.18 0.86
CA SER A 321 17.96 -18.38 0.93
C SER A 321 17.93 -17.31 2.04
N GLY A 322 16.74 -16.88 2.45
CA GLY A 322 16.54 -15.80 3.41
C GLY A 322 16.62 -14.40 2.78
N ALA A 323 16.73 -14.31 1.45
CA ALA A 323 16.64 -13.03 0.75
C ALA A 323 15.20 -12.45 0.87
N PRO A 324 15.05 -11.12 0.99
CA PRO A 324 13.73 -10.50 0.84
C PRO A 324 13.22 -10.70 -0.60
N ALA A 325 11.91 -10.73 -0.78
CA ALA A 325 11.28 -10.98 -2.08
C ALA A 325 11.82 -10.07 -3.19
N THR A 326 12.08 -8.80 -2.89
CA THR A 326 12.71 -7.84 -3.83
C THR A 326 14.06 -8.32 -4.39
N MET A 327 14.81 -9.13 -3.63
CA MET A 327 16.15 -9.63 -3.99
C MET A 327 16.14 -11.12 -4.36
N SER A 328 14.96 -11.75 -4.43
CA SER A 328 14.80 -13.18 -4.68
C SER A 328 14.43 -13.47 -6.13
N HIS A 329 15.35 -14.10 -6.87
CA HIS A 329 15.08 -14.58 -8.22
C HIS A 329 13.97 -15.65 -8.24
N THR A 330 13.94 -16.51 -7.21
CA THR A 330 12.88 -17.52 -7.05
C THR A 330 11.50 -16.87 -6.99
N ILE A 331 11.37 -15.76 -6.25
CA ILE A 331 10.07 -15.08 -6.08
C ILE A 331 9.74 -14.21 -7.29
N LEU A 332 10.65 -13.31 -7.74
CA LEU A 332 10.31 -12.36 -8.80
C LEU A 332 10.31 -12.98 -10.19
N THR A 333 11.30 -13.83 -10.49
CA THR A 333 11.34 -14.51 -11.78
C THR A 333 10.55 -15.80 -11.72
N GLY A 334 10.84 -16.70 -10.77
CA GLY A 334 10.18 -18.01 -10.70
C GLY A 334 8.67 -17.91 -10.47
N VAL A 335 8.24 -17.25 -9.39
CA VAL A 335 6.80 -17.17 -9.09
C VAL A 335 6.11 -16.13 -9.96
N LEU A 336 6.55 -14.86 -9.93
CA LEU A 336 5.78 -13.77 -10.56
C LEU A 336 5.84 -13.82 -12.09
N ARG A 337 7.04 -14.03 -12.71
CA ARG A 337 7.18 -14.08 -14.17
C ARG A 337 6.76 -15.41 -14.75
N ASP A 338 7.37 -16.52 -14.26
CA ASP A 338 7.26 -17.80 -14.92
C ASP A 338 5.97 -18.54 -14.54
N GLU A 339 5.59 -18.56 -13.25
CA GLU A 339 4.39 -19.27 -12.78
C GLU A 339 3.12 -18.46 -12.99
N LEU A 340 3.10 -17.17 -12.55
CA LEU A 340 1.92 -16.32 -12.67
C LEU A 340 1.80 -15.65 -14.05
N GLY A 341 2.84 -15.69 -14.87
CA GLY A 341 2.84 -15.18 -16.24
C GLY A 341 2.75 -13.65 -16.33
N PHE A 342 3.22 -12.93 -15.31
CA PHE A 342 3.17 -11.46 -15.32
C PHE A 342 4.25 -10.86 -16.22
N ASP A 343 3.86 -10.14 -17.28
CA ASP A 343 4.74 -9.49 -18.25
C ASP A 343 4.81 -7.96 -18.15
N GLY A 344 4.03 -7.34 -17.26
CA GLY A 344 4.10 -5.90 -16.96
C GLY A 344 5.38 -5.49 -16.23
N LEU A 345 5.43 -4.28 -15.70
CA LEU A 345 6.57 -3.77 -14.94
C LEU A 345 6.65 -4.40 -13.54
N ILE A 346 7.85 -4.73 -13.09
CA ILE A 346 8.14 -5.02 -11.69
C ILE A 346 8.95 -3.84 -11.15
N VAL A 347 8.39 -3.13 -10.18
CA VAL A 347 9.07 -2.05 -9.45
C VAL A 347 9.40 -2.53 -8.04
N THR A 348 10.55 -2.16 -7.50
CA THR A 348 10.85 -2.44 -6.09
C THR A 348 10.02 -1.54 -5.19
N ASP A 349 9.74 -1.96 -3.96
CA ASP A 349 9.48 -0.99 -2.89
C ASP A 349 10.73 -0.12 -2.67
N ALA A 350 10.61 0.95 -1.90
CA ALA A 350 11.68 1.93 -1.74
C ALA A 350 12.96 1.28 -1.17
N LEU A 351 14.06 1.34 -1.92
CA LEU A 351 15.30 0.64 -1.58
C LEU A 351 16.06 1.28 -0.41
N ASP A 352 15.65 2.47 0.05
CA ASP A 352 16.19 3.10 1.25
C ASP A 352 15.54 2.59 2.55
N MET A 353 14.48 1.76 2.48
CA MET A 353 13.82 1.16 3.63
C MET A 353 14.73 0.18 4.38
N GLY A 354 14.51 0.06 5.71
CA GLY A 354 15.28 -0.83 6.58
C GLY A 354 15.22 -2.30 6.14
N GLY A 355 14.13 -2.77 5.60
CA GLY A 355 13.97 -4.12 5.06
C GLY A 355 14.91 -4.44 3.89
N ALA A 356 15.31 -3.44 3.10
CA ALA A 356 16.31 -3.58 2.05
C ALA A 356 17.74 -3.35 2.59
N THR A 357 17.93 -2.22 3.29
CA THR A 357 19.28 -1.74 3.68
C THR A 357 19.91 -2.52 4.84
N ALA A 358 19.13 -3.25 5.64
CA ALA A 358 19.65 -4.05 6.74
C ALA A 358 20.60 -5.17 6.29
N THR A 359 20.41 -5.69 5.07
CA THR A 359 21.18 -6.83 4.54
C THR A 359 22.01 -6.46 3.31
N TYR A 360 21.52 -5.54 2.48
CA TYR A 360 22.13 -5.19 1.19
C TYR A 360 22.60 -3.73 1.19
N PRO A 361 23.91 -3.48 1.09
CA PRO A 361 24.43 -2.11 0.98
C PRO A 361 24.02 -1.41 -0.32
N PRO A 362 24.15 -0.06 -0.40
CA PRO A 362 23.67 0.76 -1.51
C PRO A 362 24.19 0.40 -2.90
N ASP A 363 25.37 -0.21 -2.98
CA ASP A 363 25.98 -0.69 -4.23
C ASP A 363 25.54 -2.10 -4.62
N VAL A 364 24.99 -2.86 -3.68
CA VAL A 364 24.55 -4.27 -3.91
C VAL A 364 23.05 -4.37 -4.14
N ALA A 365 22.22 -3.70 -3.34
CA ALA A 365 20.76 -3.79 -3.40
C ALA A 365 20.19 -3.59 -4.81
N PRO A 366 20.55 -2.53 -5.57
CA PRO A 366 19.99 -2.28 -6.89
C PRO A 366 20.40 -3.35 -7.92
N VAL A 367 21.64 -3.85 -7.84
CA VAL A 367 22.12 -4.91 -8.72
C VAL A 367 21.39 -6.22 -8.45
N GLN A 368 21.22 -6.60 -7.17
CA GLN A 368 20.51 -7.81 -6.78
C GLN A 368 19.03 -7.76 -7.19
N ALA A 369 18.35 -6.63 -7.00
CA ALA A 369 16.96 -6.45 -7.42
C ALA A 369 16.78 -6.66 -8.94
N ILE A 370 17.68 -6.12 -9.76
CA ILE A 370 17.66 -6.34 -11.22
C ILE A 370 17.91 -7.82 -11.56
N LEU A 371 18.87 -8.47 -10.90
CA LEU A 371 19.16 -9.88 -11.10
C LEU A 371 18.01 -10.78 -10.63
N ALA A 372 17.29 -10.37 -9.60
CA ALA A 372 16.06 -11.05 -9.15
C ALA A 372 14.90 -10.95 -10.15
N GLY A 373 14.83 -9.89 -10.95
CA GLY A 373 13.79 -9.72 -11.97
C GLY A 373 13.10 -8.36 -11.98
N ALA A 374 13.45 -7.42 -11.07
CA ALA A 374 12.89 -6.08 -11.06
C ALA A 374 13.29 -5.28 -12.30
N ASP A 375 12.37 -4.47 -12.83
CA ASP A 375 12.60 -3.59 -13.98
C ASP A 375 12.89 -2.15 -13.54
N GLN A 376 12.29 -1.71 -12.43
CA GLN A 376 12.50 -0.37 -11.88
C GLN A 376 12.91 -0.43 -10.40
N LEU A 377 13.75 0.50 -10.03
CA LEU A 377 14.39 0.66 -8.71
C LEU A 377 13.87 1.96 -8.09
N LEU A 378 12.99 1.83 -7.08
CA LEU A 378 12.39 2.97 -6.42
C LEU A 378 13.31 3.48 -5.29
N ILE A 379 13.56 4.78 -5.27
CA ILE A 379 14.31 5.51 -4.22
C ILE A 379 15.55 4.74 -3.75
N PRO A 380 16.56 4.55 -4.62
CA PRO A 380 17.77 3.89 -4.19
C PRO A 380 18.51 4.77 -3.17
N PRO A 381 19.01 4.19 -2.07
CA PRO A 381 19.88 4.95 -1.16
C PRO A 381 21.15 5.34 -1.89
N GLN A 382 21.67 6.57 -1.65
CA GLN A 382 22.92 7.04 -2.25
C GLN A 382 22.95 6.88 -3.79
N MET A 383 22.14 7.66 -4.48
CA MET A 383 21.88 7.52 -5.92
C MET A 383 23.17 7.41 -6.78
N ASP A 384 24.23 8.17 -6.49
CA ASP A 384 25.50 8.07 -7.25
C ASP A 384 26.13 6.67 -7.10
N THR A 385 26.09 6.10 -5.90
CA THR A 385 26.59 4.75 -5.61
C THR A 385 25.76 3.69 -6.33
N ALA A 386 24.44 3.76 -6.20
CA ALA A 386 23.51 2.82 -6.82
C ALA A 386 23.60 2.83 -8.35
N TYR A 387 23.61 4.03 -8.95
CA TYR A 387 23.73 4.20 -10.40
C TYR A 387 25.08 3.67 -10.91
N GLY A 388 26.18 4.03 -10.23
CA GLY A 388 27.52 3.57 -10.58
C GLY A 388 27.66 2.05 -10.50
N ALA A 389 27.07 1.42 -9.46
CA ALA A 389 27.10 -0.03 -9.30
C ALA A 389 26.33 -0.76 -10.41
N VAL A 390 25.13 -0.29 -10.76
CA VAL A 390 24.37 -0.87 -11.87
C VAL A 390 25.09 -0.70 -13.20
N LEU A 391 25.68 0.48 -13.46
CA LEU A 391 26.43 0.72 -14.69
C LEU A 391 27.65 -0.22 -14.78
N ALA A 392 28.44 -0.34 -13.72
CA ALA A 392 29.58 -1.25 -13.66
C ALA A 392 29.17 -2.72 -13.87
N ALA A 393 28.08 -3.16 -13.23
CA ALA A 393 27.54 -4.52 -13.39
C ALA A 393 27.07 -4.81 -14.82
N VAL A 394 26.61 -3.80 -15.56
CA VAL A 394 26.29 -3.93 -16.99
C VAL A 394 27.56 -3.95 -17.85
N GLU A 395 28.58 -3.20 -17.50
CA GLU A 395 29.84 -3.14 -18.25
C GLU A 395 30.67 -4.42 -18.11
N ASP A 396 30.70 -5.01 -16.89
CA ASP A 396 31.43 -6.26 -16.62
C ASP A 396 30.64 -7.53 -17.00
N GLY A 397 29.34 -7.39 -17.35
CA GLY A 397 28.46 -8.47 -17.77
C GLY A 397 27.74 -9.21 -16.65
N THR A 398 27.88 -8.80 -15.39
CA THR A 398 27.08 -9.32 -14.25
C THR A 398 25.60 -9.12 -14.53
N ILE A 399 25.20 -7.94 -14.98
CA ILE A 399 23.89 -7.71 -15.61
C ILE A 399 24.08 -7.80 -17.12
N SER A 400 23.53 -8.83 -17.75
CA SER A 400 23.66 -8.97 -19.19
C SER A 400 22.98 -7.82 -19.94
N ARG A 401 23.52 -7.44 -21.10
CA ARG A 401 22.89 -6.45 -21.99
C ARG A 401 21.46 -6.84 -22.36
N LYS A 402 21.19 -8.12 -22.51
CA LYS A 402 19.84 -8.65 -22.75
C LYS A 402 18.92 -8.32 -21.59
N ARG A 403 19.34 -8.57 -20.34
CA ARG A 403 18.54 -8.28 -19.13
C ARG A 403 18.24 -6.78 -19.01
N LEU A 404 19.22 -5.92 -19.25
CA LEU A 404 19.04 -4.47 -19.29
C LEU A 404 18.00 -4.08 -20.36
N ASP A 405 18.16 -4.60 -21.58
CA ASP A 405 17.28 -4.27 -22.70
C ASP A 405 15.85 -4.76 -22.48
N GLU A 406 15.64 -5.88 -21.81
CA GLU A 406 14.30 -6.38 -21.42
C GLU A 406 13.59 -5.41 -20.48
N SER A 407 14.27 -4.89 -19.46
CA SER A 407 13.67 -3.89 -18.56
C SER A 407 13.38 -2.57 -19.26
N VAL A 408 14.34 -2.05 -20.03
CA VAL A 408 14.15 -0.81 -20.79
C VAL A 408 13.01 -0.94 -21.80
N TYR A 409 12.89 -2.10 -22.45
CA TYR A 409 11.78 -2.37 -23.36
C TYR A 409 10.42 -2.26 -22.66
N ARG A 410 10.25 -2.91 -21.49
CA ARG A 410 9.00 -2.84 -20.70
C ARG A 410 8.69 -1.41 -20.24
N ILE A 411 9.69 -0.71 -19.74
CA ILE A 411 9.56 0.70 -19.28
C ILE A 411 9.10 1.61 -20.43
N LEU A 412 9.74 1.52 -21.59
CA LEU A 412 9.37 2.35 -22.74
C LEU A 412 8.03 1.94 -23.33
N LEU A 413 7.72 0.65 -23.37
CA LEU A 413 6.43 0.15 -23.82
C LEU A 413 5.31 0.70 -22.93
N HIS A 414 5.43 0.61 -21.61
CA HIS A 414 4.49 1.18 -20.66
C HIS A 414 4.28 2.68 -20.90
N LYS A 415 5.35 3.46 -21.08
CA LYS A 415 5.27 4.89 -21.39
C LYS A 415 4.50 5.17 -22.69
N PHE A 416 4.67 4.33 -23.72
CA PHE A 416 3.91 4.45 -24.97
C PHE A 416 2.43 4.09 -24.79
N GLN A 417 2.13 3.02 -24.06
CA GLN A 417 0.76 2.54 -23.79
C GLN A 417 -0.06 3.58 -23.03
N HIS A 418 0.57 4.28 -22.05
CA HIS A 418 -0.07 5.36 -21.28
C HIS A 418 0.02 6.74 -21.95
N GLY A 419 0.47 6.82 -23.19
CA GLY A 419 0.42 8.04 -24.00
C GLY A 419 1.42 9.12 -23.62
N LEU A 420 2.45 8.83 -22.80
CA LEU A 420 3.41 9.82 -22.31
C LEU A 420 4.21 10.49 -23.44
N PHE A 421 4.49 9.77 -24.53
CA PHE A 421 5.17 10.32 -25.69
C PHE A 421 4.30 11.25 -26.52
N GLN A 422 2.97 11.07 -26.50
CA GLN A 422 2.01 11.87 -27.25
C GLN A 422 1.54 13.09 -26.45
N HIS A 423 1.34 12.92 -25.15
CA HIS A 423 0.75 13.90 -24.25
C HIS A 423 1.55 14.01 -22.95
N PRO A 424 2.81 14.51 -23.00
CA PRO A 424 3.67 14.59 -21.82
C PRO A 424 3.28 15.73 -20.86
N TYR A 425 2.44 16.66 -21.32
CA TYR A 425 2.07 17.87 -20.58
C TYR A 425 0.58 17.90 -20.25
N VAL A 426 0.24 18.55 -19.13
CA VAL A 426 -1.13 18.77 -18.66
C VAL A 426 -1.43 20.27 -18.56
N ASP A 427 -2.72 20.62 -18.58
CA ASP A 427 -3.16 22.01 -18.40
C ASP A 427 -3.38 22.32 -16.90
N PRO A 428 -2.60 23.24 -16.30
CA PRO A 428 -2.77 23.63 -14.90
C PRO A 428 -4.17 24.19 -14.56
N ALA A 429 -4.83 24.86 -15.50
CA ALA A 429 -6.19 25.37 -15.28
C ALA A 429 -7.21 24.22 -15.25
N ALA A 430 -7.08 23.25 -16.15
CA ALA A 430 -7.91 22.05 -16.15
C ALA A 430 -7.69 21.21 -14.89
N ALA A 431 -6.46 21.10 -14.38
CA ALA A 431 -6.15 20.42 -13.13
C ALA A 431 -6.98 20.97 -11.95
N THR A 432 -7.04 22.28 -11.80
CA THR A 432 -7.85 22.94 -10.77
C THR A 432 -9.35 22.65 -10.90
N ALA A 433 -9.86 22.46 -12.10
CA ALA A 433 -11.27 22.17 -12.33
C ALA A 433 -11.63 20.68 -12.08
N VAL A 434 -10.67 19.78 -12.20
CA VAL A 434 -10.89 18.33 -12.04
C VAL A 434 -10.69 17.89 -10.59
N VAL A 435 -9.61 18.33 -9.94
CA VAL A 435 -9.28 17.97 -8.55
C VAL A 435 -10.31 18.54 -7.60
N GLY A 436 -10.95 17.70 -6.80
CA GLY A 436 -12.01 18.08 -5.87
C GLY A 436 -13.32 18.49 -6.57
N ALA A 437 -13.54 18.07 -7.81
CA ALA A 437 -14.77 18.39 -8.53
C ALA A 437 -16.01 17.94 -7.74
N PRO A 438 -17.13 18.70 -7.75
CA PRO A 438 -18.33 18.36 -6.96
C PRO A 438 -18.86 16.95 -7.19
N ARG A 439 -18.75 16.41 -8.41
CA ARG A 439 -19.14 15.04 -8.72
C ARG A 439 -18.23 13.99 -8.06
N HIS A 440 -16.95 14.31 -7.85
CA HIS A 440 -15.98 13.45 -7.16
C HIS A 440 -16.26 13.42 -5.67
N LEU A 441 -16.45 14.60 -5.04
CA LEU A 441 -16.82 14.73 -3.63
C LEU A 441 -18.14 14.00 -3.34
N ALA A 442 -19.16 14.17 -4.18
CA ALA A 442 -20.43 13.45 -4.05
C ALA A 442 -20.25 11.92 -4.22
N SER A 443 -19.28 11.47 -5.00
CA SER A 443 -18.98 10.05 -5.15
C SER A 443 -18.25 9.51 -3.91
N ALA A 444 -17.31 10.26 -3.35
CA ALA A 444 -16.61 9.90 -2.11
C ALA A 444 -17.61 9.73 -0.96
N GLN A 445 -18.46 10.72 -0.71
CA GLN A 445 -19.46 10.62 0.36
C GLN A 445 -20.40 9.43 0.15
N ARG A 446 -20.90 9.21 -1.07
CA ARG A 446 -21.80 8.08 -1.36
C ARG A 446 -21.14 6.71 -1.17
N VAL A 447 -19.87 6.56 -1.52
CA VAL A 447 -19.11 5.32 -1.28
C VAL A 447 -18.87 5.16 0.22
N THR A 448 -18.41 6.21 0.88
CA THR A 448 -18.11 6.21 2.32
C THR A 448 -19.33 5.89 3.18
N ASP A 449 -20.52 6.36 2.81
CA ASP A 449 -21.77 6.06 3.51
C ASP A 449 -22.09 4.56 3.60
N ARG A 450 -21.48 3.73 2.76
CA ARG A 450 -21.65 2.27 2.76
C ARG A 450 -20.61 1.52 3.57
N THR A 451 -19.56 2.20 4.01
CA THR A 451 -18.42 1.57 4.69
C THR A 451 -18.59 1.50 6.21
N THR A 452 -19.33 2.47 6.82
CA THR A 452 -19.52 2.51 8.26
C THR A 452 -20.22 1.24 8.75
N THR A 453 -19.59 0.56 9.70
CA THR A 453 -20.03 -0.75 10.21
C THR A 453 -20.55 -0.60 11.64
N LEU A 454 -21.81 -0.95 11.87
CA LEU A 454 -22.37 -1.06 13.22
C LEU A 454 -22.03 -2.46 13.76
N VAL A 455 -21.06 -2.54 14.66
CA VAL A 455 -20.59 -3.82 15.22
C VAL A 455 -21.47 -4.28 16.37
N LYS A 456 -21.89 -3.35 17.24
CA LYS A 456 -22.76 -3.63 18.39
C LYS A 456 -23.82 -2.54 18.57
N ASN A 457 -25.02 -2.95 18.96
CA ASN A 457 -26.12 -2.06 19.39
C ASN A 457 -27.01 -2.77 20.40
N ASP A 458 -26.40 -3.37 21.42
CA ASP A 458 -27.07 -4.26 22.40
C ASP A 458 -28.16 -3.54 23.19
N ALA A 459 -27.99 -2.23 23.42
CA ALA A 459 -28.96 -1.39 24.13
C ALA A 459 -30.07 -0.82 23.21
N GLY A 460 -30.02 -1.07 21.89
CA GLY A 460 -30.93 -0.46 20.93
C GLY A 460 -30.86 1.08 20.92
N LEU A 461 -29.66 1.64 21.21
CA LEU A 461 -29.45 3.08 21.27
C LEU A 461 -29.58 3.75 19.90
N LEU A 462 -29.17 3.07 18.85
CA LEU A 462 -29.16 3.58 17.48
C LEU A 462 -30.31 2.99 16.66
N PRO A 463 -30.92 3.77 15.73
CA PRO A 463 -30.62 5.19 15.47
C PRO A 463 -31.08 6.10 16.62
N LEU A 464 -30.39 7.24 16.77
CA LEU A 464 -30.71 8.20 17.82
C LEU A 464 -32.09 8.81 17.58
N ALA A 465 -32.96 8.82 18.61
CA ALA A 465 -34.26 9.49 18.53
C ALA A 465 -34.08 10.99 18.21
N ALA A 466 -35.05 11.56 17.49
CA ALA A 466 -35.05 13.00 17.19
C ALA A 466 -35.15 13.84 18.48
N GLY A 467 -34.55 15.01 18.47
CA GLY A 467 -34.63 16.01 19.55
C GLY A 467 -33.26 16.56 19.99
N PRO A 468 -33.27 17.73 20.65
CA PRO A 468 -32.05 18.33 21.15
C PRO A 468 -31.45 17.46 22.28
N ARG A 469 -30.13 17.40 22.33
CA ARG A 469 -29.40 16.66 23.35
C ARG A 469 -28.03 17.26 23.60
N ASN A 470 -27.54 17.10 24.82
CA ASN A 470 -26.18 17.46 25.18
C ASN A 470 -25.28 16.27 24.93
N VAL A 471 -24.29 16.41 24.03
CA VAL A 471 -23.40 15.33 23.65
C VAL A 471 -21.97 15.67 24.06
N LEU A 472 -21.35 14.77 24.82
CA LEU A 472 -19.91 14.78 25.01
C LEU A 472 -19.25 14.05 23.82
N VAL A 473 -18.33 14.72 23.14
CA VAL A 473 -17.40 14.08 22.20
C VAL A 473 -16.04 14.01 22.89
N ALA A 474 -15.58 12.79 23.13
CA ALA A 474 -14.31 12.55 23.84
C ALA A 474 -13.38 11.64 23.02
N GLY A 475 -12.13 11.54 23.43
CA GLY A 475 -11.20 10.54 22.87
C GLY A 475 -10.12 11.12 21.98
N TRP A 476 -9.72 10.34 20.99
CA TRP A 476 -8.57 10.63 20.16
C TRP A 476 -8.86 11.65 19.04
N GLY A 477 -7.85 12.53 18.85
CA GLY A 477 -7.70 13.37 17.66
C GLY A 477 -8.43 14.72 17.76
N VAL A 478 -7.67 15.82 17.82
CA VAL A 478 -8.23 17.18 17.84
C VAL A 478 -9.15 17.41 16.66
N GLY A 479 -8.66 17.18 15.43
CA GLY A 479 -9.45 17.34 14.21
C GLY A 479 -10.66 16.41 14.17
N THR A 480 -10.49 15.15 14.59
CA THR A 480 -11.55 14.13 14.57
C THR A 480 -12.66 14.45 15.55
N THR A 481 -12.33 14.77 16.83
CA THR A 481 -13.33 15.10 17.85
C THR A 481 -14.07 16.39 17.52
N GLN A 482 -13.38 17.39 16.98
CA GLN A 482 -14.01 18.65 16.54
C GLN A 482 -14.93 18.43 15.31
N ALA A 483 -14.52 17.61 14.36
CA ALA A 483 -15.35 17.28 13.19
C ALA A 483 -16.62 16.51 13.58
N ILE A 484 -16.50 15.52 14.49
CA ILE A 484 -17.66 14.80 15.05
C ILE A 484 -18.61 15.79 15.76
N ALA A 485 -18.06 16.68 16.61
CA ALA A 485 -18.85 17.67 17.33
C ALA A 485 -19.56 18.65 16.36
N ALA A 486 -18.88 19.11 15.33
CA ALA A 486 -19.46 20.00 14.32
C ALA A 486 -20.61 19.30 13.56
N ALA A 487 -20.44 18.06 13.14
CA ALA A 487 -21.44 17.28 12.43
C ALA A 487 -22.68 16.98 13.30
N LEU A 488 -22.48 16.71 14.61
CA LEU A 488 -23.55 16.56 15.59
C LEU A 488 -24.29 17.88 15.83
N THR A 489 -23.55 19.00 15.93
CA THR A 489 -24.13 20.34 16.14
C THR A 489 -24.96 20.76 14.93
N ALA A 490 -24.54 20.46 13.70
CA ALA A 490 -25.32 20.69 12.48
C ALA A 490 -26.68 19.98 12.50
N ARG A 491 -26.84 18.94 13.34
CA ARG A 491 -28.09 18.18 13.55
C ARG A 491 -28.82 18.56 14.84
N GLY A 492 -28.48 19.70 15.43
CA GLY A 492 -29.19 20.28 16.58
C GLY A 492 -28.69 19.81 17.96
N ALA A 493 -27.56 19.10 18.05
CA ALA A 493 -26.96 18.77 19.32
C ALA A 493 -26.19 19.95 19.92
N THR A 494 -26.19 20.05 21.26
CA THR A 494 -25.24 20.89 22.00
C THR A 494 -24.04 20.04 22.37
N THR A 495 -22.85 20.40 21.89
CA THR A 495 -21.67 19.54 22.05
C THR A 495 -20.64 20.10 23.01
N GLN A 496 -19.98 19.22 23.74
CA GLN A 496 -18.76 19.51 24.51
C GLN A 496 -17.65 18.58 23.98
N VAL A 497 -16.44 19.12 23.77
CA VAL A 497 -15.29 18.32 23.29
C VAL A 497 -14.27 18.15 24.43
N ARG A 498 -13.80 16.91 24.60
CA ARG A 498 -12.70 16.52 25.51
C ARG A 498 -11.73 15.62 24.76
N GLU A 499 -10.88 16.26 23.98
CA GLU A 499 -9.79 15.56 23.29
C GLU A 499 -8.76 15.05 24.33
N SER A 500 -8.23 13.85 24.14
CA SER A 500 -7.38 13.18 25.13
C SER A 500 -6.07 12.58 24.56
N GLY A 501 -5.82 12.77 23.25
CA GLY A 501 -4.69 12.16 22.54
C GLY A 501 -4.77 10.64 22.43
N THR A 502 -3.70 10.05 21.93
CA THR A 502 -3.57 8.59 21.84
C THR A 502 -3.30 7.93 23.20
N THR A 503 -2.78 8.68 24.19
CA THR A 503 -2.44 8.17 25.52
C THR A 503 -3.13 9.05 26.58
N PRO A 504 -4.45 8.88 26.79
CA PRO A 504 -5.20 9.65 27.78
C PRO A 504 -4.57 9.63 29.18
N SER A 505 -4.26 10.79 29.74
CA SER A 505 -3.80 10.89 31.12
C SER A 505 -4.96 10.71 32.12
N ALA A 506 -4.67 10.39 33.39
CA ALA A 506 -5.67 10.28 34.43
C ALA A 506 -6.49 11.61 34.59
N THR A 507 -5.84 12.76 34.42
CA THR A 507 -6.49 14.06 34.43
C THR A 507 -7.46 14.23 33.26
N ALA A 508 -7.06 13.83 32.03
CA ALA A 508 -7.94 13.91 30.87
C ALA A 508 -9.13 12.95 30.99
N ILE A 509 -8.92 11.74 31.51
CA ILE A 509 -10.01 10.79 31.82
C ILE A 509 -10.98 11.38 32.85
N GLY A 510 -10.48 11.94 33.96
CA GLY A 510 -11.30 12.58 34.97
C GLY A 510 -12.13 13.76 34.44
N ALA A 511 -11.54 14.59 33.56
CA ALA A 511 -12.24 15.69 32.90
C ALA A 511 -13.35 15.19 31.94
N ALA A 512 -13.10 14.09 31.19
CA ALA A 512 -14.10 13.49 30.33
C ALA A 512 -15.26 12.88 31.13
N VAL A 513 -14.97 12.18 32.25
CA VAL A 513 -15.99 11.63 33.15
C VAL A 513 -16.83 12.76 33.79
N ALA A 514 -16.22 13.84 34.22
CA ALA A 514 -16.95 14.99 34.78
C ALA A 514 -17.89 15.63 33.72
N ALA A 515 -17.44 15.79 32.49
CA ALA A 515 -18.26 16.29 31.40
C ALA A 515 -19.40 15.33 31.02
N ALA A 516 -19.18 14.02 31.09
CA ALA A 516 -20.20 13.00 30.82
C ALA A 516 -21.39 13.13 31.81
N GLN A 517 -21.21 13.53 33.05
CA GLN A 517 -22.29 13.67 34.04
C GLN A 517 -23.39 14.65 33.60
N THR A 518 -23.02 15.70 32.86
CA THR A 518 -23.94 16.72 32.35
C THR A 518 -24.41 16.47 30.92
N SER A 519 -24.00 15.34 30.32
CA SER A 519 -24.35 14.98 28.96
C SER A 519 -25.45 13.91 28.91
N ASP A 520 -26.23 13.89 27.83
CA ASP A 520 -27.27 12.89 27.56
C ASP A 520 -26.69 11.69 26.81
N LEU A 521 -25.60 11.93 26.09
CA LEU A 521 -24.90 10.96 25.25
C LEU A 521 -23.41 11.23 25.25
N VAL A 522 -22.61 10.18 25.22
CA VAL A 522 -21.16 10.24 25.00
C VAL A 522 -20.82 9.57 23.66
N VAL A 523 -20.09 10.24 22.81
CA VAL A 523 -19.42 9.66 21.64
C VAL A 523 -17.91 9.68 21.91
N VAL A 524 -17.29 8.52 21.98
CA VAL A 524 -15.85 8.40 22.25
C VAL A 524 -15.12 7.80 21.05
N SER A 525 -14.14 8.55 20.50
CA SER A 525 -13.32 8.11 19.40
C SER A 525 -12.07 7.37 19.90
N THR A 526 -11.75 6.22 19.28
CA THR A 526 -10.52 5.45 19.56
C THR A 526 -9.63 5.34 18.31
N ASN A 527 -8.35 5.05 18.55
CA ASN A 527 -7.36 4.85 17.48
C ASN A 527 -6.28 3.86 17.96
N ASN A 528 -6.28 2.65 17.40
CA ASN A 528 -5.37 1.57 17.78
C ASN A 528 -5.44 1.20 19.28
N ALA A 529 -6.64 1.15 19.86
CA ALA A 529 -6.85 0.71 21.24
C ALA A 529 -6.60 -0.80 21.46
N TYR A 530 -6.43 -1.56 20.38
CA TYR A 530 -6.04 -2.99 20.41
C TYR A 530 -4.52 -3.21 20.29
N ALA A 531 -3.73 -2.19 19.95
CA ALA A 531 -2.31 -2.35 19.66
C ALA A 531 -1.53 -2.99 20.82
N VAL A 532 -0.72 -4.02 20.50
CA VAL A 532 0.16 -4.69 21.45
C VAL A 532 1.64 -4.35 21.15
N ASP A 533 2.45 -4.39 22.19
CA ASP A 533 3.90 -4.32 22.08
C ASP A 533 4.44 -5.65 21.55
N ALA A 534 5.17 -5.62 20.45
CA ALA A 534 5.63 -6.83 19.77
C ALA A 534 6.62 -7.67 20.58
N ALA A 535 7.35 -7.06 21.52
CA ALA A 535 8.33 -7.78 22.36
C ALA A 535 7.67 -8.47 23.55
N THR A 536 6.59 -7.90 24.08
CA THR A 536 5.95 -8.38 25.31
C THR A 536 4.60 -9.05 25.10
N GLY A 537 3.95 -8.80 23.94
CA GLY A 537 2.57 -9.23 23.68
C GLY A 537 1.51 -8.52 24.52
N GLN A 538 1.90 -7.50 25.31
CA GLN A 538 0.99 -6.75 26.18
C GLN A 538 0.45 -5.53 25.45
N PRO A 539 -0.75 -5.02 25.83
CA PRO A 539 -1.26 -3.77 25.28
C PRO A 539 -0.24 -2.64 25.42
N THR A 540 -0.04 -1.85 24.37
CA THR A 540 0.80 -0.65 24.44
C THR A 540 0.25 0.32 25.48
N ALA A 541 1.09 1.22 25.98
CA ALA A 541 0.66 2.25 26.93
C ALA A 541 -0.51 3.09 26.38
N ALA A 542 -0.51 3.36 25.09
CA ALA A 542 -1.57 4.08 24.40
C ALA A 542 -2.88 3.26 24.34
N ALA A 543 -2.80 1.99 23.96
CA ALA A 543 -3.96 1.10 23.94
C ALA A 543 -4.59 0.95 25.32
N ALA A 544 -3.78 0.64 26.34
CA ALA A 544 -4.24 0.52 27.73
C ALA A 544 -4.86 1.82 28.27
N ALA A 545 -4.35 2.98 27.87
CA ALA A 545 -4.90 4.27 28.30
C ALA A 545 -6.27 4.56 27.65
N GLN A 546 -6.45 4.24 26.36
CA GLN A 546 -7.73 4.36 25.67
C GLN A 546 -8.77 3.39 26.24
N THR A 547 -8.38 2.15 26.54
CA THR A 547 -9.26 1.18 27.22
C THR A 547 -9.75 1.71 28.57
N ARG A 548 -8.85 2.31 29.37
CA ARG A 548 -9.25 2.96 30.65
C ARG A 548 -10.22 4.12 30.44
N LEU A 549 -10.02 4.96 29.40
CA LEU A 549 -10.94 6.06 29.09
C LEU A 549 -12.34 5.53 28.77
N VAL A 550 -12.45 4.57 27.86
CA VAL A 550 -13.73 3.97 27.48
C VAL A 550 -14.41 3.33 28.70
N GLY A 551 -13.68 2.51 29.48
CA GLY A 551 -14.21 1.89 30.70
C GLY A 551 -14.70 2.92 31.75
N ALA A 552 -13.97 4.02 31.94
CA ALA A 552 -14.37 5.08 32.85
C ALA A 552 -15.65 5.82 32.39
N LEU A 553 -15.81 6.02 31.06
CA LEU A 553 -17.01 6.62 30.48
C LEU A 553 -18.22 5.66 30.60
N LEU A 554 -18.05 4.37 30.34
CA LEU A 554 -19.09 3.34 30.53
C LEU A 554 -19.55 3.28 31.99
N ALA A 555 -18.61 3.39 32.96
CA ALA A 555 -18.89 3.38 34.37
C ALA A 555 -19.74 4.59 34.85
N THR A 556 -19.91 5.63 34.04
CA THR A 556 -20.81 6.78 34.36
C THR A 556 -22.28 6.39 34.26
N GLY A 557 -22.64 5.27 33.67
CA GLY A 557 -24.01 4.84 33.38
C GLY A 557 -24.73 5.67 32.30
N LYS A 558 -24.03 6.57 31.63
CA LYS A 558 -24.56 7.32 30.48
C LYS A 558 -24.58 6.47 29.24
N PRO A 559 -25.48 6.72 28.27
CA PRO A 559 -25.38 6.15 26.95
C PRO A 559 -24.03 6.49 26.30
N VAL A 560 -23.28 5.46 25.87
CA VAL A 560 -21.96 5.62 25.24
C VAL A 560 -21.97 4.95 23.87
N VAL A 561 -21.53 5.69 22.87
CA VAL A 561 -21.17 5.17 21.54
C VAL A 561 -19.65 5.19 21.42
N VAL A 562 -19.05 4.05 21.18
CA VAL A 562 -17.64 3.92 20.83
C VAL A 562 -17.50 3.96 19.32
N ALA A 563 -16.71 4.91 18.81
CA ALA A 563 -16.35 5.03 17.41
C ALA A 563 -14.88 4.60 17.23
N ALA A 564 -14.65 3.39 16.73
CA ALA A 564 -13.32 2.92 16.34
C ALA A 564 -12.98 3.58 14.98
N MET A 565 -12.16 4.64 15.06
CA MET A 565 -11.95 5.49 13.89
C MET A 565 -10.93 4.92 12.90
N ARG A 566 -10.03 4.05 13.36
CA ARG A 566 -8.98 3.50 12.50
C ARG A 566 -9.02 1.98 12.48
N ASN A 567 -8.79 1.36 13.60
CA ASN A 567 -8.52 -0.06 13.67
C ASN A 567 -9.78 -0.83 14.14
N PRO A 568 -10.38 -1.71 13.33
CA PRO A 568 -11.59 -2.46 13.71
C PRO A 568 -11.35 -3.39 14.90
N TYR A 569 -10.10 -3.78 15.16
CA TYR A 569 -9.75 -4.62 16.31
C TYR A 569 -9.94 -3.90 17.66
N ASP A 570 -10.11 -2.57 17.66
CA ASP A 570 -10.32 -1.79 18.89
C ASP A 570 -11.50 -2.30 19.72
N VAL A 571 -12.56 -2.82 19.07
CA VAL A 571 -13.74 -3.37 19.76
C VAL A 571 -13.40 -4.51 20.72
N ALA A 572 -12.33 -5.27 20.48
CA ALA A 572 -11.89 -6.36 21.36
C ALA A 572 -11.34 -5.86 22.71
N SER A 573 -10.93 -4.59 22.80
CA SER A 573 -10.40 -3.98 24.02
C SER A 573 -11.48 -3.51 24.99
N PHE A 574 -12.75 -3.46 24.54
CA PHE A 574 -13.91 -3.05 25.37
C PHE A 574 -15.16 -3.86 24.99
N PRO A 575 -15.12 -5.19 25.22
CA PRO A 575 -16.22 -6.08 24.84
C PRO A 575 -17.52 -5.77 25.57
N GLU A 576 -17.48 -5.06 26.71
CA GLU A 576 -18.62 -4.60 27.47
C GLU A 576 -19.32 -3.36 26.88
N ALA A 577 -18.69 -2.65 25.93
CA ALA A 577 -19.31 -1.49 25.29
C ALA A 577 -20.58 -1.92 24.54
N PRO A 578 -21.76 -1.33 24.82
CA PRO A 578 -23.03 -1.80 24.27
C PRO A 578 -23.27 -1.31 22.84
N THR A 579 -22.58 -0.24 22.42
CA THR A 579 -22.76 0.36 21.09
C THR A 579 -21.40 0.71 20.51
N VAL A 580 -21.02 0.06 19.39
CA VAL A 580 -19.71 0.22 18.75
C VAL A 580 -19.89 0.32 17.24
N LEU A 581 -19.23 1.31 16.63
CA LEU A 581 -19.14 1.49 15.18
C LEU A 581 -17.68 1.54 14.76
N ASP A 582 -17.40 1.01 13.56
CA ASP A 582 -16.11 1.14 12.88
C ASP A 582 -16.24 2.00 11.62
N THR A 583 -15.26 2.89 11.41
CA THR A 583 -15.20 3.76 10.23
C THR A 583 -14.03 3.45 9.30
N PHE A 584 -13.04 2.68 9.76
CA PHE A 584 -11.80 2.30 9.03
C PHE A 584 -10.99 3.50 8.53
N GLY A 585 -11.17 4.66 9.15
CA GLY A 585 -10.51 5.90 8.83
C GLY A 585 -11.22 7.09 9.46
N TYR A 586 -10.65 8.27 9.28
CA TYR A 586 -11.09 9.50 9.95
C TYR A 586 -11.07 10.73 9.02
N THR A 587 -11.24 10.51 7.71
CA THR A 587 -11.45 11.61 6.75
C THR A 587 -12.76 12.33 7.06
N ALA A 588 -12.96 13.52 6.48
CA ALA A 588 -14.17 14.30 6.71
C ALA A 588 -15.44 13.50 6.32
N ASP A 589 -15.40 12.78 5.18
CA ASP A 589 -16.52 11.97 4.70
C ASP A 589 -16.79 10.75 5.62
N GLN A 590 -15.76 10.17 6.24
CA GLN A 590 -15.92 9.08 7.21
C GLN A 590 -16.54 9.57 8.53
N VAL A 591 -16.16 10.75 9.00
CA VAL A 591 -16.80 11.39 10.16
C VAL A 591 -18.25 11.75 9.86
N GLU A 592 -18.53 12.32 8.69
CA GLU A 592 -19.90 12.65 8.26
C GLU A 592 -20.75 11.37 8.16
N SER A 593 -20.23 10.31 7.56
CA SER A 593 -20.91 9.02 7.45
C SER A 593 -21.22 8.41 8.83
N LEU A 594 -20.25 8.45 9.76
CA LEU A 594 -20.49 8.04 11.14
C LEU A 594 -21.70 8.75 11.74
N VAL A 595 -21.76 10.09 11.65
CA VAL A 595 -22.84 10.88 12.25
C VAL A 595 -24.16 10.65 11.53
N ARG A 596 -24.16 10.48 10.20
CA ARG A 596 -25.36 10.10 9.42
C ARG A 596 -25.93 8.77 9.87
N VAL A 597 -25.07 7.79 10.14
CA VAL A 597 -25.47 6.49 10.69
C VAL A 597 -26.03 6.69 12.12
N LEU A 598 -25.40 7.48 12.97
CA LEU A 598 -25.93 7.73 14.34
C LEU A 598 -27.38 8.24 14.31
N PHE A 599 -27.74 9.08 13.36
CA PHE A 599 -29.09 9.65 13.23
C PHE A 599 -30.04 8.82 12.33
N GLY A 600 -29.59 7.70 11.78
CA GLY A 600 -30.42 6.89 10.86
C GLY A 600 -30.69 7.56 9.49
N GLU A 601 -29.88 8.56 9.12
CA GLU A 601 -29.93 9.17 7.78
C GLU A 601 -29.40 8.22 6.70
N VAL A 602 -28.53 7.29 7.11
CA VAL A 602 -27.96 6.21 6.30
C VAL A 602 -27.97 4.93 7.11
N ASP A 603 -28.38 3.81 6.52
CA ASP A 603 -28.27 2.49 7.14
C ASP A 603 -26.80 2.07 7.26
N PRO A 604 -26.36 1.49 8.40
CA PRO A 604 -25.04 0.94 8.56
C PRO A 604 -24.91 -0.35 7.72
N SER A 605 -24.45 -0.19 6.49
CA SER A 605 -24.37 -1.33 5.55
C SER A 605 -23.01 -2.02 5.52
N GLY A 606 -21.98 -1.41 6.09
CA GLY A 606 -20.64 -1.97 6.20
C GLY A 606 -20.62 -3.32 6.95
N ARG A 607 -19.65 -4.15 6.64
CA ARG A 607 -19.39 -5.45 7.27
C ARG A 607 -17.92 -5.52 7.64
N LEU A 608 -17.59 -6.14 8.78
CA LEU A 608 -16.20 -6.34 9.17
C LEU A 608 -15.44 -7.09 8.08
N PRO A 609 -14.40 -6.51 7.49
CA PRO A 609 -13.63 -7.17 6.43
C PRO A 609 -12.53 -8.08 6.99
N VAL A 610 -12.37 -8.09 8.32
CA VAL A 610 -11.41 -8.91 9.06
C VAL A 610 -12.13 -9.61 10.21
N SER A 611 -11.61 -10.77 10.64
CA SER A 611 -12.04 -11.41 11.89
C SER A 611 -11.48 -10.63 13.08
N ILE A 612 -12.32 -10.40 14.08
CA ILE A 612 -11.93 -9.75 15.33
C ILE A 612 -11.62 -10.83 16.38
N PRO A 613 -10.39 -10.97 16.85
CA PRO A 613 -10.05 -11.94 17.89
C PRO A 613 -10.56 -11.47 19.26
N ARG A 614 -10.74 -12.40 20.19
CA ARG A 614 -10.88 -12.06 21.61
C ARG A 614 -9.56 -11.56 22.17
N ALA A 615 -9.61 -10.57 23.06
CA ALA A 615 -8.40 -9.99 23.64
C ALA A 615 -7.55 -10.98 24.44
N ASP A 616 -8.16 -12.07 24.95
CA ASP A 616 -7.48 -13.14 25.68
C ASP A 616 -6.92 -14.25 24.78
N GLY A 617 -7.06 -14.13 23.46
CA GLY A 617 -6.62 -15.14 22.50
C GLY A 617 -7.46 -16.42 22.46
N SER A 618 -8.61 -16.46 23.15
CA SER A 618 -9.49 -17.65 23.24
C SER A 618 -10.31 -17.95 21.99
N GLY A 619 -10.06 -17.22 20.89
CA GLY A 619 -10.74 -17.41 19.63
C GLY A 619 -11.30 -16.12 19.04
N GLU A 620 -12.31 -16.26 18.19
CA GLU A 620 -12.93 -15.16 17.48
C GLU A 620 -14.03 -14.50 18.32
N LEU A 621 -14.07 -13.16 18.34
CA LEU A 621 -15.12 -12.33 18.95
C LEU A 621 -16.21 -12.02 17.92
N PHE A 622 -15.82 -11.58 16.73
CA PHE A 622 -16.72 -11.34 15.59
C PHE A 622 -16.09 -11.88 14.30
N PRO A 623 -16.86 -12.61 13.48
CA PRO A 623 -16.39 -13.15 12.21
C PRO A 623 -16.30 -12.08 11.11
N ILE A 624 -15.55 -12.38 10.06
CA ILE A 624 -15.62 -11.62 8.80
C ILE A 624 -17.08 -11.59 8.32
N GLY A 625 -17.52 -10.44 7.83
CA GLY A 625 -18.89 -10.22 7.36
C GLY A 625 -19.89 -9.84 8.46
N HIS A 626 -19.47 -9.81 9.74
CA HIS A 626 -20.31 -9.32 10.83
C HIS A 626 -20.62 -7.83 10.68
N GLY A 627 -21.83 -7.44 11.02
CA GLY A 627 -22.32 -6.07 11.06
C GLY A 627 -23.85 -6.06 11.21
N LEU A 628 -24.36 -5.09 11.93
CA LEU A 628 -25.78 -4.91 12.18
C LEU A 628 -26.40 -3.95 11.17
N ARG A 629 -27.74 -3.93 11.12
CA ARG A 629 -28.55 -2.92 10.40
C ARG A 629 -29.67 -2.46 11.32
N TYR A 630 -30.29 -1.34 11.00
CA TYR A 630 -31.50 -0.87 11.69
C TYR A 630 -32.73 -1.66 11.26
#